data_25902e43a963d0b222528bd84839d62f
#
_entry.id   25902e43a963d0b222528bd84839d62f
#
_cell.length_a   1.000
_cell.length_b   1.000
_cell.length_c   1.000
_cell.angle_alpha   90.00
_cell.angle_beta   90.00
_cell.angle_gamma   90.00
#
_symmetry.space_group_name_H-M   'P 1'
#
loop_
_entity.id
_entity.type
_entity.pdbx_description
1 polymer ?
#
loop_
_entity_poly.entity_id
_entity_poly.type
_entity_poly.pdbx_seq_one_letter_code
_entity_poly.pdbx_strand_id
1 'polypeptide(L)'
;MRFYRMKSDDIRMNLATEEYLMNNVDISEPCLLLYIQKPCVIIGRNQNAYEEINFDYLRHNDIVLTRRTSGGGAVYDDLGNMSFSFVTKKDVTHFGDYHGATQPILKALQKMGAKEVEVRGRNDLFVEGKKFSGNAMYTKNDRSYSHGTLMFDVDLSVLTKVLNVPQEKIDSKATKSVRKSVTNIKPYLSDEYQQLSTKEFRDQLLCQIYDVDNIEEIQEKEIKLTAEDQRKINQLYQSRYANDQWIYGEAPNYQWTKRKRFENVGIVELRFSVAKGKITEAQITGDFFGEEDIAGLEKQLIDLPYNEELRQHFQGVEVAKYIHQLTNEQFVSLLFN
;
A
#
# COMPACT_ATOMS: atom_id res chain seq x y z
N MET A 1 -5.64 -17.25 -15.53
CA MET A 1 -5.81 -16.03 -14.68
C MET A 1 -6.94 -15.21 -15.26
N ARG A 2 -7.85 -14.67 -14.42
CA ARG A 2 -8.89 -13.72 -14.80
C ARG A 2 -8.43 -12.30 -14.54
N PHE A 3 -9.09 -11.29 -15.10
CA PHE A 3 -8.77 -9.90 -14.84
C PHE A 3 -10.02 -9.02 -14.76
N TYR A 4 -9.83 -7.81 -14.19
CA TYR A 4 -10.85 -6.77 -14.15
C TYR A 4 -10.22 -5.39 -14.34
N ARG A 5 -10.64 -4.65 -15.37
CA ARG A 5 -10.29 -3.24 -15.56
C ARG A 5 -11.33 -2.38 -14.87
N MET A 6 -10.92 -1.69 -13.80
CA MET A 6 -11.85 -0.84 -13.07
C MET A 6 -12.34 0.33 -13.93
N LYS A 7 -13.62 0.61 -13.79
CA LYS A 7 -14.32 1.60 -14.63
C LYS A 7 -14.34 2.98 -14.01
N SER A 8 -14.16 3.08 -12.68
CA SER A 8 -14.15 4.34 -11.95
C SER A 8 -12.76 4.98 -11.98
N ASP A 9 -12.71 6.30 -11.98
CA ASP A 9 -11.51 7.11 -11.74
C ASP A 9 -11.46 7.69 -10.31
N ASP A 10 -12.42 7.34 -9.44
CA ASP A 10 -12.38 7.63 -8.00
C ASP A 10 -11.65 6.49 -7.28
N ILE A 11 -10.51 6.81 -6.69
CA ILE A 11 -9.69 5.84 -5.94
C ILE A 11 -10.47 5.16 -4.82
N ARG A 12 -11.38 5.83 -4.16
CA ARG A 12 -12.19 5.27 -3.08
C ARG A 12 -13.11 4.16 -3.59
N MET A 13 -13.68 4.34 -4.79
CA MET A 13 -14.47 3.33 -5.46
C MET A 13 -13.60 2.16 -5.95
N ASN A 14 -12.40 2.45 -6.45
CA ASN A 14 -11.45 1.43 -6.88
C ASN A 14 -11.00 0.54 -5.72
N LEU A 15 -10.66 1.12 -4.57
CA LEU A 15 -10.32 0.35 -3.36
C LEU A 15 -11.51 -0.44 -2.79
N ALA A 16 -12.72 0.11 -2.84
CA ALA A 16 -13.94 -0.62 -2.46
C ALA A 16 -14.18 -1.83 -3.39
N THR A 17 -13.92 -1.67 -4.69
CA THR A 17 -14.01 -2.73 -5.67
C THR A 17 -12.92 -3.79 -5.46
N GLU A 18 -11.69 -3.38 -5.18
CA GLU A 18 -10.57 -4.27 -4.85
C GLU A 18 -10.90 -5.13 -3.63
N GLU A 19 -11.35 -4.51 -2.52
CA GLU A 19 -11.74 -5.23 -1.31
C GLU A 19 -12.92 -6.17 -1.56
N TYR A 20 -13.92 -5.73 -2.32
CA TYR A 20 -15.06 -6.57 -2.68
C TYR A 20 -14.61 -7.80 -3.47
N LEU A 21 -13.81 -7.61 -4.51
CA LEU A 21 -13.32 -8.70 -5.34
C LEU A 21 -12.39 -9.62 -4.55
N MET A 22 -11.51 -9.09 -3.71
CA MET A 22 -10.68 -9.90 -2.83
C MET A 22 -11.53 -10.86 -1.99
N ASN A 23 -12.66 -10.42 -1.46
CA ASN A 23 -13.49 -11.23 -0.59
C ASN A 23 -14.46 -12.18 -1.33
N ASN A 24 -14.80 -11.91 -2.60
CA ASN A 24 -15.91 -12.57 -3.29
C ASN A 24 -15.56 -13.24 -4.61
N VAL A 25 -14.45 -12.86 -5.28
CA VAL A 25 -14.07 -13.49 -6.54
C VAL A 25 -13.66 -14.94 -6.32
N ASP A 26 -13.91 -15.80 -7.32
CA ASP A 26 -13.36 -17.15 -7.31
C ASP A 26 -11.82 -17.07 -7.43
N ILE A 27 -11.12 -17.62 -6.42
CA ILE A 27 -9.65 -17.68 -6.34
C ILE A 27 -9.08 -19.08 -6.66
N SER A 28 -9.85 -19.92 -7.36
CA SER A 28 -9.31 -21.17 -7.94
C SER A 28 -8.17 -20.87 -8.92
N GLU A 29 -8.18 -19.68 -9.52
CA GLU A 29 -7.09 -19.08 -10.27
C GLU A 29 -6.87 -17.63 -9.86
N PRO A 30 -5.64 -17.07 -10.04
CA PRO A 30 -5.34 -15.67 -9.73
C PRO A 30 -6.24 -14.70 -10.50
N CYS A 31 -6.55 -13.57 -9.88
CA CYS A 31 -7.29 -12.47 -10.50
C CYS A 31 -6.44 -11.20 -10.50
N LEU A 32 -6.27 -10.58 -11.67
CA LEU A 32 -5.55 -9.31 -11.83
C LEU A 32 -6.53 -8.15 -11.95
N LEU A 33 -6.44 -7.19 -11.05
CA LEU A 33 -7.20 -5.95 -11.08
C LEU A 33 -6.31 -4.81 -11.56
N LEU A 34 -6.84 -3.94 -12.41
CA LEU A 34 -6.10 -2.79 -12.97
C LEU A 34 -6.96 -1.53 -12.86
N TYR A 35 -6.38 -0.44 -12.36
CA TYR A 35 -7.11 0.80 -12.16
C TYR A 35 -6.23 2.04 -12.38
N ILE A 36 -6.88 3.09 -12.86
CA ILE A 36 -6.31 4.42 -13.13
C ILE A 36 -7.25 5.41 -12.44
N GLN A 37 -6.72 6.36 -11.70
CA GLN A 37 -7.49 7.28 -10.88
C GLN A 37 -7.06 8.74 -11.05
N LYS A 38 -7.98 9.64 -10.75
CA LYS A 38 -7.73 11.08 -10.62
C LYS A 38 -6.73 11.36 -9.49
N PRO A 39 -6.14 12.56 -9.43
CA PRO A 39 -5.18 12.93 -8.41
C PRO A 39 -5.65 12.56 -7.00
N CYS A 40 -4.87 11.73 -6.31
CA CYS A 40 -5.18 11.26 -4.98
C CYS A 40 -3.92 10.91 -4.17
N VAL A 41 -4.08 10.92 -2.85
CA VAL A 41 -3.11 10.36 -1.91
C VAL A 41 -3.76 9.17 -1.20
N ILE A 42 -3.06 8.05 -1.18
CA ILE A 42 -3.48 6.82 -0.52
C ILE A 42 -2.52 6.55 0.63
N ILE A 43 -2.98 6.70 1.87
CA ILE A 43 -2.18 6.34 3.04
C ILE A 43 -2.31 4.85 3.37
N GLY A 44 -1.25 4.29 3.94
CA GLY A 44 -1.26 2.93 4.47
C GLY A 44 -2.15 2.82 5.70
N ARG A 45 -2.63 1.59 5.97
CA ARG A 45 -3.57 1.31 7.07
C ARG A 45 -3.15 1.92 8.40
N ASN A 46 -1.85 1.85 8.74
CA ASN A 46 -1.33 2.18 10.05
C ASN A 46 -0.72 3.59 10.13
N GLN A 47 -0.82 4.40 9.07
CA GLN A 47 -0.26 5.75 9.07
C GLN A 47 -1.18 6.74 9.79
N ASN A 48 -0.56 7.69 10.49
CA ASN A 48 -1.25 8.86 11.02
C ASN A 48 -1.43 9.91 9.91
N ALA A 49 -2.67 10.09 9.43
CA ALA A 49 -2.96 11.02 8.35
C ALA A 49 -2.51 12.45 8.68
N TYR A 50 -2.72 12.91 9.91
CA TYR A 50 -2.43 14.29 10.34
C TYR A 50 -0.94 14.63 10.35
N GLU A 51 -0.07 13.65 10.53
CA GLU A 51 1.38 13.83 10.51
C GLU A 51 2.00 13.69 9.13
N GLU A 52 1.44 12.78 8.32
CA GLU A 52 2.03 12.40 7.04
C GLU A 52 1.62 13.33 5.88
N ILE A 53 0.45 14.01 5.97
CA ILE A 53 -0.21 14.63 4.83
C ILE A 53 -0.26 16.15 4.94
N ASN A 54 0.09 16.84 3.84
CA ASN A 54 -0.12 18.27 3.67
C ASN A 54 -1.54 18.56 3.22
N PHE A 55 -2.47 18.67 4.17
CA PHE A 55 -3.89 18.89 3.90
C PHE A 55 -4.19 20.19 3.14
N ASP A 56 -3.42 21.24 3.37
CA ASP A 56 -3.62 22.51 2.67
C ASP A 56 -3.33 22.35 1.19
N TYR A 57 -2.25 21.65 0.85
CA TYR A 57 -1.92 21.37 -0.53
C TYR A 57 -3.00 20.49 -1.21
N LEU A 58 -3.49 19.44 -0.51
CA LEU A 58 -4.55 18.58 -1.04
C LEU A 58 -5.82 19.37 -1.37
N ARG A 59 -6.28 20.21 -0.43
CA ARG A 59 -7.50 21.01 -0.60
C ARG A 59 -7.41 22.02 -1.76
N HIS A 60 -6.25 22.69 -1.89
CA HIS A 60 -6.07 23.69 -2.96
C HIS A 60 -5.94 23.08 -4.37
N ASN A 61 -5.68 21.77 -4.47
CA ASN A 61 -5.46 21.09 -5.74
C ASN A 61 -6.48 19.98 -6.02
N ASP A 62 -7.60 19.92 -5.28
CA ASP A 62 -8.65 18.89 -5.40
C ASP A 62 -8.11 17.45 -5.37
N ILE A 63 -7.08 17.21 -4.55
CA ILE A 63 -6.46 15.89 -4.40
C ILE A 63 -7.23 15.10 -3.34
N VAL A 64 -7.79 13.97 -3.73
CA VAL A 64 -8.55 13.08 -2.84
C VAL A 64 -7.61 12.35 -1.88
N LEU A 65 -7.95 12.35 -0.58
CA LEU A 65 -7.29 11.49 0.41
C LEU A 65 -8.13 10.26 0.69
N THR A 66 -7.48 9.09 0.77
CA THR A 66 -8.10 7.86 1.25
C THR A 66 -7.08 6.97 1.96
N ARG A 67 -7.57 5.91 2.63
CA ARG A 67 -6.75 4.93 3.34
C ARG A 67 -7.01 3.53 2.79
N ARG A 68 -5.94 2.81 2.44
CA ARG A 68 -6.02 1.40 2.02
C ARG A 68 -5.98 0.44 3.22
N THR A 69 -6.39 -0.81 2.99
CA THR A 69 -6.36 -1.87 4.03
C THR A 69 -4.96 -2.47 4.23
N SER A 70 -4.06 -2.36 3.26
CA SER A 70 -2.67 -2.80 3.40
C SER A 70 -1.82 -1.77 4.14
N GLY A 71 -0.71 -2.21 4.74
CA GLY A 71 0.28 -1.34 5.39
C GLY A 71 1.15 -0.56 4.39
N GLY A 72 2.27 -0.05 4.88
CA GLY A 72 3.23 0.74 4.11
C GLY A 72 2.98 2.24 4.13
N GLY A 73 3.84 2.99 3.41
CA GLY A 73 3.82 4.45 3.34
C GLY A 73 2.74 5.03 2.41
N ALA A 74 2.61 6.34 2.42
CA ALA A 74 1.71 7.08 1.54
C ALA A 74 2.22 7.06 0.08
N VAL A 75 1.28 6.98 -0.86
CA VAL A 75 1.53 7.11 -2.29
C VAL A 75 0.68 8.23 -2.87
N TYR A 76 1.19 8.89 -3.89
CA TYR A 76 0.44 9.81 -4.74
C TYR A 76 0.23 9.18 -6.10
N ASP A 77 -0.98 9.22 -6.58
CA ASP A 77 -1.37 8.76 -7.91
C ASP A 77 -2.15 9.86 -8.64
N ASP A 78 -2.02 9.87 -9.95
CA ASP A 78 -2.82 10.67 -10.88
C ASP A 78 -3.15 9.84 -12.13
N LEU A 79 -3.72 10.48 -13.16
CA LEU A 79 -4.07 9.81 -14.41
C LEU A 79 -2.86 9.22 -15.18
N GLY A 80 -1.64 9.59 -14.81
CA GLY A 80 -0.39 9.03 -15.33
C GLY A 80 0.05 7.75 -14.60
N ASN A 81 -0.58 7.39 -13.48
CA ASN A 81 -0.34 6.15 -12.77
C ASN A 81 -1.34 5.06 -13.17
N MET A 82 -0.87 3.84 -13.29
CA MET A 82 -1.71 2.66 -13.34
C MET A 82 -1.40 1.78 -12.12
N SER A 83 -2.41 1.50 -11.31
CA SER A 83 -2.29 0.57 -10.20
C SER A 83 -2.72 -0.84 -10.61
N PHE A 84 -2.08 -1.85 -10.03
CA PHE A 84 -2.43 -3.25 -10.23
C PHE A 84 -2.63 -3.96 -8.90
N SER A 85 -3.42 -5.04 -8.91
CA SER A 85 -3.62 -5.90 -7.73
C SER A 85 -3.83 -7.36 -8.15
N PHE A 86 -3.00 -8.25 -7.64
CA PHE A 86 -3.16 -9.70 -7.81
C PHE A 86 -3.87 -10.28 -6.61
N VAL A 87 -5.09 -10.76 -6.80
CA VAL A 87 -5.87 -11.50 -5.80
C VAL A 87 -5.64 -12.99 -5.97
N THR A 88 -5.20 -13.66 -4.89
CA THR A 88 -4.84 -15.08 -4.89
C THR A 88 -5.26 -15.77 -3.58
N LYS A 89 -5.08 -17.09 -3.50
CA LYS A 89 -5.06 -17.78 -2.23
C LYS A 89 -3.82 -17.37 -1.42
N LYS A 90 -3.93 -17.33 -0.10
CA LYS A 90 -2.84 -16.92 0.81
C LYS A 90 -1.58 -17.79 0.68
N ASP A 91 -1.73 -19.06 0.34
CA ASP A 91 -0.63 -20.03 0.19
C ASP A 91 0.10 -19.98 -1.15
N VAL A 92 -0.45 -19.26 -2.14
CA VAL A 92 0.17 -19.13 -3.48
C VAL A 92 1.37 -18.17 -3.45
N THR A 93 1.27 -17.11 -2.66
CA THR A 93 2.35 -16.14 -2.49
C THR A 93 2.52 -15.84 -1.01
N HIS A 94 3.69 -16.13 -0.46
CA HIS A 94 3.97 -15.84 0.94
C HIS A 94 3.93 -14.34 1.21
N PHE A 95 3.42 -13.95 2.38
CA PHE A 95 3.40 -12.54 2.79
C PHE A 95 4.82 -11.97 2.81
N GLY A 96 5.01 -10.84 2.11
CA GLY A 96 6.32 -10.22 1.94
C GLY A 96 7.11 -10.68 0.71
N ASP A 97 6.67 -11.74 -0.01
CA ASP A 97 7.28 -12.13 -1.29
C ASP A 97 6.81 -11.25 -2.44
N TYR A 98 7.32 -10.04 -2.48
CA TYR A 98 7.05 -9.08 -3.57
C TYR A 98 7.72 -9.49 -4.88
N HIS A 99 8.81 -10.26 -4.81
CA HIS A 99 9.48 -10.75 -6.01
C HIS A 99 8.59 -11.71 -6.79
N GLY A 100 8.04 -12.73 -6.13
CA GLY A 100 7.10 -13.67 -6.77
C GLY A 100 5.83 -12.97 -7.26
N ALA A 101 5.24 -12.11 -6.42
CA ALA A 101 3.98 -11.43 -6.72
C ALA A 101 4.05 -10.48 -7.93
N THR A 102 5.20 -9.84 -8.19
CA THR A 102 5.34 -8.84 -9.27
C THR A 102 5.94 -9.39 -10.56
N GLN A 103 6.33 -10.67 -10.60
CA GLN A 103 6.93 -11.31 -11.79
C GLN A 103 6.13 -11.12 -13.09
N PRO A 104 4.78 -11.24 -13.12
CA PRO A 104 4.03 -11.03 -14.35
C PRO A 104 4.18 -9.60 -14.89
N ILE A 105 4.24 -8.60 -14.01
CA ILE A 105 4.44 -7.19 -14.37
C ILE A 105 5.85 -6.98 -14.92
N LEU A 106 6.88 -7.47 -14.22
CA LEU A 106 8.27 -7.30 -14.63
C LEU A 106 8.53 -7.92 -16.01
N LYS A 107 8.04 -9.15 -16.23
CA LYS A 107 8.17 -9.84 -17.52
C LYS A 107 7.48 -9.08 -18.67
N ALA A 108 6.27 -8.55 -18.41
CA ALA A 108 5.56 -7.76 -19.40
C ALA A 108 6.31 -6.47 -19.74
N LEU A 109 6.81 -5.73 -18.73
CA LEU A 109 7.63 -4.53 -18.94
C LEU A 109 8.93 -4.82 -19.71
N GLN A 110 9.57 -5.96 -19.45
CA GLN A 110 10.75 -6.40 -20.19
C GLN A 110 10.43 -6.64 -21.67
N LYS A 111 9.31 -7.30 -21.98
CA LYS A 111 8.81 -7.48 -23.37
C LYS A 111 8.51 -6.12 -24.03
N MET A 112 8.04 -5.14 -23.26
CA MET A 112 7.77 -3.77 -23.73
C MET A 112 9.03 -2.89 -23.85
N GLY A 113 10.22 -3.41 -23.57
CA GLY A 113 11.50 -2.72 -23.78
C GLY A 113 12.24 -2.28 -22.52
N ALA A 114 11.63 -2.29 -21.33
CA ALA A 114 12.29 -1.93 -20.09
C ALA A 114 13.19 -3.09 -19.59
N LYS A 115 14.43 -3.15 -20.07
CA LYS A 115 15.34 -4.32 -19.90
C LYS A 115 15.80 -4.50 -18.46
N GLU A 116 16.09 -3.43 -17.73
CA GLU A 116 16.71 -3.46 -16.40
C GLU A 116 15.69 -3.20 -15.29
N VAL A 117 14.56 -3.94 -15.30
CA VAL A 117 13.55 -3.87 -14.24
C VAL A 117 13.78 -4.96 -13.18
N GLU A 118 13.77 -4.58 -11.92
CA GLU A 118 14.04 -5.47 -10.79
C GLU A 118 13.22 -5.11 -9.54
N VAL A 119 13.05 -6.08 -8.65
CA VAL A 119 12.60 -5.82 -7.28
C VAL A 119 13.81 -5.44 -6.44
N ARG A 120 13.76 -4.31 -5.73
CA ARG A 120 14.83 -3.88 -4.86
C ARG A 120 14.30 -3.41 -3.51
N GLY A 121 15.08 -3.62 -2.46
CA GLY A 121 14.67 -3.30 -1.11
C GLY A 121 13.54 -4.22 -0.65
N ARG A 122 12.60 -3.65 0.11
CA ARG A 122 11.52 -4.41 0.74
C ARG A 122 10.38 -4.74 -0.25
N ASN A 123 9.96 -3.77 -1.05
CA ASN A 123 8.71 -3.83 -1.80
C ASN A 123 8.65 -2.90 -3.01
N ASP A 124 9.77 -2.46 -3.54
CA ASP A 124 9.84 -1.47 -4.60
C ASP A 124 10.32 -2.08 -5.92
N LEU A 125 9.79 -1.59 -7.06
CA LEU A 125 10.31 -1.91 -8.38
C LEU A 125 11.17 -0.76 -8.91
N PHE A 126 12.30 -1.13 -9.48
CA PHE A 126 13.29 -0.22 -10.01
C PHE A 126 13.55 -0.48 -11.49
N VAL A 127 13.90 0.58 -12.20
CA VAL A 127 14.46 0.55 -13.54
C VAL A 127 15.72 1.42 -13.55
N GLU A 128 16.86 0.90 -14.00
CA GLU A 128 18.15 1.61 -14.01
C GLU A 128 18.46 2.33 -12.69
N GLY A 129 18.17 1.67 -11.56
CA GLY A 129 18.43 2.20 -10.22
C GLY A 129 17.47 3.28 -9.75
N LYS A 130 16.37 3.56 -10.45
CA LYS A 130 15.32 4.51 -10.05
C LYS A 130 14.02 3.78 -9.80
N LYS A 131 13.34 4.13 -8.70
CA LYS A 131 12.05 3.54 -8.32
C LYS A 131 10.93 4.05 -9.24
N PHE A 132 10.12 3.12 -9.77
CA PHE A 132 8.91 3.43 -10.55
C PHE A 132 7.64 2.79 -9.99
N SER A 133 7.75 1.96 -8.95
CA SER A 133 6.62 1.29 -8.32
C SER A 133 6.87 1.06 -6.84
N GLY A 134 5.83 1.22 -6.02
CA GLY A 134 5.77 0.77 -4.63
C GLY A 134 4.66 -0.27 -4.49
N ASN A 135 4.92 -1.32 -3.69
CA ASN A 135 3.99 -2.44 -3.53
C ASN A 135 3.61 -2.67 -2.07
N ALA A 136 2.45 -3.27 -1.86
CA ALA A 136 1.97 -3.68 -0.54
C ALA A 136 1.18 -4.96 -0.66
N MET A 137 1.11 -5.72 0.45
CA MET A 137 0.30 -6.93 0.55
C MET A 137 -0.70 -6.82 1.69
N TYR A 138 -1.80 -7.52 1.55
CA TYR A 138 -2.81 -7.69 2.58
C TYR A 138 -3.36 -9.10 2.52
N THR A 139 -3.52 -9.72 3.69
CA THR A 139 -4.10 -11.05 3.84
C THR A 139 -5.32 -11.01 4.72
N LYS A 140 -6.31 -11.82 4.40
CA LYS A 140 -7.51 -12.00 5.21
C LYS A 140 -8.06 -13.40 4.97
N ASN A 141 -8.19 -14.18 6.03
CA ASN A 141 -8.58 -15.58 5.96
C ASN A 141 -7.63 -16.39 5.05
N ASP A 142 -8.19 -17.06 4.04
CA ASP A 142 -7.48 -17.84 3.02
C ASP A 142 -7.09 -17.04 1.77
N ARG A 143 -7.27 -15.71 1.79
CA ARG A 143 -7.10 -14.82 0.64
C ARG A 143 -5.99 -13.80 0.86
N SER A 144 -5.34 -13.43 -0.22
CA SER A 144 -4.32 -12.39 -0.25
C SER A 144 -4.48 -11.52 -1.48
N TYR A 145 -4.14 -10.26 -1.36
CA TYR A 145 -3.77 -9.48 -2.53
C TYR A 145 -2.37 -8.87 -2.39
N SER A 146 -1.69 -8.76 -3.52
CA SER A 146 -0.49 -7.96 -3.69
C SER A 146 -0.79 -6.87 -4.67
N HIS A 147 -0.76 -5.61 -4.24
CA HIS A 147 -1.04 -4.48 -5.10
C HIS A 147 0.15 -3.51 -5.18
N GLY A 148 0.22 -2.78 -6.26
CA GLY A 148 1.28 -1.81 -6.48
C GLY A 148 0.87 -0.70 -7.44
N THR A 149 1.65 0.38 -7.42
CA THR A 149 1.57 1.46 -8.39
C THR A 149 2.50 1.19 -9.56
N LEU A 150 2.17 1.67 -10.75
CA LEU A 150 3.08 1.78 -11.89
C LEU A 150 3.07 3.23 -12.34
N MET A 151 4.10 3.97 -11.99
CA MET A 151 4.28 5.35 -12.45
C MET A 151 4.63 5.32 -13.95
N PHE A 152 3.62 5.46 -14.82
CA PHE A 152 3.82 5.47 -16.26
C PHE A 152 4.16 6.88 -16.74
N ASP A 153 3.33 7.87 -16.43
CA ASP A 153 3.49 9.28 -16.83
C ASP A 153 2.94 10.23 -15.74
N VAL A 154 3.29 9.96 -14.49
CA VAL A 154 2.86 10.70 -13.28
C VAL A 154 3.55 12.05 -13.20
N ASP A 155 2.85 13.10 -12.74
CA ASP A 155 3.49 14.35 -12.36
C ASP A 155 4.32 14.19 -11.06
N LEU A 156 5.58 13.82 -11.21
CA LEU A 156 6.50 13.61 -10.11
C LEU A 156 6.77 14.88 -9.28
N SER A 157 6.42 16.08 -9.79
CA SER A 157 6.62 17.34 -9.07
C SER A 157 5.69 17.48 -7.85
N VAL A 158 4.58 16.74 -7.86
CA VAL A 158 3.55 16.76 -6.79
C VAL A 158 3.95 15.92 -5.59
N LEU A 159 4.71 14.83 -5.78
CA LEU A 159 5.08 13.85 -4.74
C LEU A 159 5.61 14.48 -3.44
N THR A 160 6.44 15.51 -3.56
CA THR A 160 7.04 16.18 -2.38
C THR A 160 6.17 17.25 -1.77
N LYS A 161 5.07 17.62 -2.41
CA LYS A 161 4.17 18.68 -1.95
C LYS A 161 2.98 18.12 -1.16
N VAL A 162 2.59 16.88 -1.45
CA VAL A 162 1.44 16.21 -0.80
C VAL A 162 1.78 15.63 0.56
N LEU A 163 3.08 15.44 0.89
CA LEU A 163 3.53 14.87 2.15
C LEU A 163 4.09 15.96 3.07
N ASN A 164 3.82 15.82 4.36
CA ASN A 164 4.59 16.51 5.39
C ASN A 164 5.94 15.80 5.55
N VAL A 165 7.02 16.46 5.19
CA VAL A 165 8.36 15.93 5.43
C VAL A 165 8.77 16.33 6.85
N PRO A 166 9.00 15.39 7.79
CA PRO A 166 9.49 15.71 9.14
C PRO A 166 10.78 16.53 9.05
N GLN A 167 10.94 17.52 9.96
CA GLN A 167 12.10 18.43 10.01
C GLN A 167 13.43 17.65 10.01
N GLU A 168 13.46 16.51 10.68
CA GLU A 168 14.61 15.58 10.74
C GLU A 168 15.05 15.03 9.36
N LYS A 169 14.15 15.00 8.38
CA LYS A 169 14.45 14.62 6.99
C LYS A 169 14.87 15.82 6.13
N ILE A 170 14.52 17.04 6.52
CA ILE A 170 14.86 18.26 5.78
C ILE A 170 16.35 18.58 5.93
N ASP A 171 16.91 18.37 7.11
CA ASP A 171 18.34 18.60 7.41
C ASP A 171 19.27 17.52 6.85
N SER A 172 18.75 16.36 6.50
CA SER A 172 19.53 15.34 5.80
C SER A 172 19.48 15.57 4.29
N LYS A 173 20.61 15.34 3.60
CA LYS A 173 20.72 15.32 2.11
C LYS A 173 19.68 14.41 1.41
N ALA A 174 18.79 13.79 2.19
CA ALA A 174 17.80 12.81 1.79
C ALA A 174 16.66 13.38 0.90
N THR A 175 16.23 14.64 1.10
CA THR A 175 15.13 15.22 0.30
C THR A 175 15.51 15.44 -1.17
N LYS A 176 16.77 15.77 -1.44
CA LYS A 176 17.32 15.83 -2.80
C LYS A 176 17.49 14.43 -3.41
N SER A 177 17.71 13.39 -2.59
CA SER A 177 17.89 12.02 -3.05
C SER A 177 16.55 11.36 -3.42
N VAL A 178 15.44 11.68 -2.74
CA VAL A 178 14.11 11.13 -3.06
C VAL A 178 13.66 11.54 -4.46
N ARG A 179 13.83 12.82 -4.86
CA ARG A 179 13.52 13.27 -6.24
C ARG A 179 14.40 12.63 -7.32
N LYS A 180 15.65 12.29 -6.98
CA LYS A 180 16.59 11.62 -7.91
C LYS A 180 16.35 10.12 -7.97
N SER A 181 15.62 9.55 -7.03
CA SER A 181 15.42 8.10 -6.89
C SER A 181 14.12 7.58 -7.46
N VAL A 182 13.20 8.45 -7.92
CA VAL A 182 11.93 8.05 -8.54
C VAL A 182 11.90 8.43 -10.02
N THR A 183 11.15 7.66 -10.81
CA THR A 183 10.98 7.90 -12.24
C THR A 183 9.66 7.32 -12.74
N ASN A 184 9.19 7.79 -13.89
CA ASN A 184 8.18 7.11 -14.68
C ASN A 184 8.81 5.98 -15.50
N ILE A 185 8.08 4.90 -15.76
CA ILE A 185 8.56 3.78 -16.58
C ILE A 185 8.52 4.09 -18.08
N LYS A 186 7.66 5.01 -18.52
CA LYS A 186 7.44 5.38 -19.92
C LYS A 186 8.72 5.62 -20.73
N PRO A 187 9.73 6.39 -20.26
CA PRO A 187 10.95 6.64 -21.01
C PRO A 187 11.85 5.41 -21.23
N TYR A 188 11.60 4.31 -20.52
CA TYR A 188 12.39 3.07 -20.58
C TYR A 188 11.76 2.00 -21.46
N LEU A 189 10.56 2.27 -21.98
CA LEU A 189 9.87 1.38 -22.92
C LEU A 189 10.36 1.62 -24.35
N SER A 190 10.06 0.69 -25.26
CA SER A 190 10.28 0.89 -26.69
C SER A 190 9.41 2.04 -27.23
N ASP A 191 9.85 2.69 -28.29
CA ASP A 191 9.26 3.93 -28.84
C ASP A 191 7.75 3.82 -29.08
N GLU A 192 7.27 2.66 -29.54
CA GLU A 192 5.85 2.39 -29.77
C GLU A 192 5.01 2.53 -28.50
N TYR A 193 5.54 2.11 -27.34
CA TYR A 193 4.84 2.21 -26.05
C TYR A 193 4.98 3.58 -25.38
N GLN A 194 5.98 4.35 -25.75
CA GLN A 194 6.17 5.70 -25.20
C GLN A 194 5.11 6.69 -25.70
N GLN A 195 4.41 6.41 -26.80
CA GLN A 195 3.37 7.27 -27.36
C GLN A 195 1.99 6.99 -26.75
N LEU A 196 1.85 5.93 -25.95
CA LEU A 196 0.58 5.51 -25.42
C LEU A 196 0.08 6.46 -24.32
N SER A 197 -1.24 6.58 -24.22
CA SER A 197 -1.92 7.03 -23.00
C SER A 197 -1.83 5.96 -21.91
N THR A 198 -2.06 6.33 -20.65
CA THR A 198 -2.05 5.37 -19.53
C THR A 198 -3.07 4.23 -19.72
N LYS A 199 -4.21 4.50 -20.36
CA LYS A 199 -5.22 3.47 -20.65
C LYS A 199 -4.74 2.49 -21.71
N GLU A 200 -4.14 2.98 -22.78
CA GLU A 200 -3.56 2.13 -23.82
C GLU A 200 -2.38 1.32 -23.27
N PHE A 201 -1.51 1.95 -22.45
CA PHE A 201 -0.44 1.24 -21.74
C PHE A 201 -0.99 0.09 -20.88
N ARG A 202 -2.08 0.33 -20.12
CA ARG A 202 -2.73 -0.73 -19.32
C ARG A 202 -3.16 -1.89 -20.21
N ASP A 203 -3.80 -1.61 -21.34
CA ASP A 203 -4.33 -2.66 -22.22
C ASP A 203 -3.18 -3.40 -22.92
N GLN A 204 -2.12 -2.72 -23.34
CA GLN A 204 -0.91 -3.35 -23.87
C GLN A 204 -0.16 -4.16 -22.82
N LEU A 205 -0.06 -3.69 -21.58
CA LEU A 205 0.52 -4.48 -20.49
C LEU A 205 -0.25 -5.80 -20.27
N LEU A 206 -1.59 -5.77 -20.33
CA LEU A 206 -2.41 -6.98 -20.29
C LEU A 206 -2.09 -7.91 -21.45
N CYS A 207 -1.99 -7.40 -22.69
CA CYS A 207 -1.61 -8.21 -23.84
C CYS A 207 -0.26 -8.91 -23.62
N GLN A 208 0.73 -8.20 -23.08
CA GLN A 208 2.04 -8.80 -22.78
C GLN A 208 2.01 -9.82 -21.63
N ILE A 209 1.14 -9.65 -20.63
CA ILE A 209 0.95 -10.60 -19.52
C ILE A 209 0.30 -11.88 -20.02
N TYR A 210 -0.67 -11.77 -20.94
CA TYR A 210 -1.42 -12.92 -21.47
C TYR A 210 -0.81 -13.55 -22.74
N ASP A 211 0.22 -12.90 -23.30
CA ASP A 211 0.92 -13.33 -24.52
C ASP A 211 -0.03 -13.36 -25.73
N VAL A 212 -0.78 -12.27 -25.93
CA VAL A 212 -1.73 -12.05 -27.03
C VAL A 212 -1.44 -10.75 -27.76
N ASP A 213 -1.92 -10.63 -28.99
CA ASP A 213 -1.66 -9.44 -29.81
C ASP A 213 -2.64 -8.29 -29.47
N ASN A 214 -3.87 -8.63 -29.07
CA ASN A 214 -4.90 -7.62 -28.75
C ASN A 214 -5.79 -8.06 -27.59
N ILE A 215 -6.44 -7.07 -26.94
CA ILE A 215 -7.22 -7.27 -25.72
C ILE A 215 -8.51 -8.07 -25.95
N GLU A 216 -9.02 -8.06 -27.18
CA GLU A 216 -10.24 -8.77 -27.57
C GLU A 216 -10.09 -10.28 -27.42
N GLU A 217 -8.88 -10.81 -27.60
CA GLU A 217 -8.57 -12.26 -27.50
C GLU A 217 -8.74 -12.80 -26.07
N ILE A 218 -8.72 -11.92 -25.08
CA ILE A 218 -8.87 -12.30 -23.67
C ILE A 218 -10.15 -11.73 -23.02
N GLN A 219 -11.07 -11.18 -23.80
CA GLN A 219 -12.27 -10.53 -23.30
C GLN A 219 -13.17 -11.45 -22.47
N GLU A 220 -13.20 -12.75 -22.76
CA GLU A 220 -13.94 -13.73 -21.97
C GLU A 220 -13.36 -13.94 -20.55
N LYS A 221 -12.09 -13.58 -20.32
CA LYS A 221 -11.44 -13.65 -19.02
C LYS A 221 -11.70 -12.41 -18.16
N GLU A 222 -12.28 -11.35 -18.73
CA GLU A 222 -12.64 -10.15 -17.99
C GLU A 222 -13.87 -10.44 -17.10
N ILE A 223 -13.71 -10.16 -15.79
CA ILE A 223 -14.78 -10.33 -14.81
C ILE A 223 -15.90 -9.33 -15.12
N LYS A 224 -17.13 -9.82 -15.07
CA LYS A 224 -18.33 -8.98 -15.20
C LYS A 224 -19.02 -8.88 -13.84
N LEU A 225 -19.10 -7.65 -13.32
CA LEU A 225 -19.83 -7.37 -12.08
C LEU A 225 -21.32 -7.30 -12.36
N THR A 226 -22.10 -7.97 -11.52
CA THR A 226 -23.56 -7.89 -11.52
C THR A 226 -24.05 -6.61 -10.83
N ALA A 227 -25.35 -6.30 -10.95
CA ALA A 227 -25.95 -5.18 -10.21
C ALA A 227 -25.86 -5.39 -8.69
N GLU A 228 -25.92 -6.63 -8.22
CA GLU A 228 -25.77 -7.00 -6.82
C GLU A 228 -24.34 -6.74 -6.32
N ASP A 229 -23.33 -7.10 -7.11
CA ASP A 229 -21.92 -6.82 -6.81
C ASP A 229 -21.70 -5.29 -6.68
N GLN A 230 -22.24 -4.54 -7.65
CA GLN A 230 -22.13 -3.08 -7.65
C GLN A 230 -22.78 -2.44 -6.42
N ARG A 231 -23.93 -2.98 -5.97
CA ARG A 231 -24.59 -2.52 -4.76
C ARG A 231 -23.73 -2.75 -3.51
N LYS A 232 -23.10 -3.93 -3.38
CA LYS A 232 -22.20 -4.26 -2.27
C LYS A 232 -20.93 -3.43 -2.29
N ILE A 233 -20.37 -3.17 -3.46
CA ILE A 233 -19.23 -2.26 -3.64
C ILE A 233 -19.59 -0.85 -3.17
N ASN A 234 -20.76 -0.33 -3.54
CA ASN A 234 -21.23 0.97 -3.08
C ASN A 234 -21.42 1.03 -1.56
N GLN A 235 -21.87 -0.05 -0.92
CA GLN A 235 -21.93 -0.14 0.54
C GLN A 235 -20.56 -0.05 1.20
N LEU A 236 -19.56 -0.76 0.66
CA LEU A 236 -18.16 -0.65 1.12
C LEU A 236 -17.59 0.76 0.89
N TYR A 237 -17.86 1.37 -0.25
CA TYR A 237 -17.48 2.74 -0.54
C TYR A 237 -17.97 3.69 0.56
N GLN A 238 -19.28 3.68 0.85
CA GLN A 238 -19.89 4.57 1.84
C GLN A 238 -19.46 4.26 3.28
N SER A 239 -19.38 2.98 3.66
CA SER A 239 -19.09 2.59 5.04
C SER A 239 -17.61 2.69 5.41
N ARG A 240 -16.71 2.70 4.41
CA ARG A 240 -15.26 2.67 4.65
C ARG A 240 -14.52 3.76 3.86
N TYR A 241 -14.42 3.65 2.55
CA TYR A 241 -13.47 4.44 1.74
C TYR A 241 -13.86 5.90 1.56
N ALA A 242 -15.14 6.24 1.73
CA ALA A 242 -15.67 7.61 1.81
C ALA A 242 -16.01 8.02 3.26
N ASN A 243 -15.59 7.25 4.27
CA ASN A 243 -15.87 7.50 5.68
C ASN A 243 -14.64 8.16 6.34
N ASP A 244 -14.85 9.34 6.92
CA ASP A 244 -13.79 10.13 7.55
C ASP A 244 -13.14 9.41 8.74
N GLN A 245 -13.89 8.65 9.52
CA GLN A 245 -13.36 7.88 10.63
C GLN A 245 -12.33 6.83 10.16
N TRP A 246 -12.59 6.18 9.01
CA TRP A 246 -11.62 5.26 8.42
C TRP A 246 -10.40 6.00 7.86
N ILE A 247 -10.61 7.13 7.17
CA ILE A 247 -9.54 7.86 6.47
C ILE A 247 -8.60 8.52 7.48
N TYR A 248 -9.14 9.28 8.42
CA TYR A 248 -8.36 10.09 9.35
C TYR A 248 -8.02 9.37 10.64
N GLY A 249 -8.90 8.44 11.10
CA GLY A 249 -8.79 7.77 12.39
C GLY A 249 -9.10 8.69 13.56
N GLU A 250 -8.94 8.17 14.76
CA GLU A 250 -8.98 8.96 15.98
C GLU A 250 -7.58 9.48 16.32
N ALA A 251 -7.49 10.70 16.84
CA ALA A 251 -6.25 11.30 17.33
C ALA A 251 -6.36 11.60 18.85
N PRO A 252 -6.38 10.60 19.74
CA PRO A 252 -6.44 10.80 21.17
C PRO A 252 -5.11 11.42 21.69
N ASN A 253 -5.20 12.15 22.80
CA ASN A 253 -4.02 12.70 23.47
C ASN A 253 -3.39 11.63 24.36
N TYR A 254 -2.28 11.05 23.93
CA TYR A 254 -1.49 10.10 24.72
C TYR A 254 -0.46 10.79 25.60
N GLN A 255 -0.12 10.18 26.74
CA GLN A 255 0.90 10.72 27.67
C GLN A 255 2.33 10.49 27.14
N TRP A 256 2.54 9.38 26.43
CA TRP A 256 3.85 8.95 25.94
C TRP A 256 3.82 8.71 24.45
N THR A 257 4.85 9.13 23.76
CA THR A 257 5.09 8.82 22.35
C THR A 257 6.52 8.32 22.19
N LYS A 258 6.66 7.14 21.62
CA LYS A 258 7.94 6.50 21.27
C LYS A 258 7.97 6.22 19.78
N ARG A 259 8.97 6.71 19.07
CA ARG A 259 9.08 6.56 17.61
C ARG A 259 10.49 6.13 17.23
N LYS A 260 10.57 5.11 16.38
CA LYS A 260 11.85 4.59 15.88
C LYS A 260 11.71 4.03 14.47
N ARG A 261 12.73 4.25 13.63
CA ARG A 261 12.87 3.58 12.36
C ARG A 261 13.68 2.30 12.54
N PHE A 262 13.12 1.18 12.14
CA PHE A 262 13.80 -0.11 12.12
C PHE A 262 14.17 -0.48 10.67
N GLU A 263 15.36 -1.05 10.51
CA GLU A 263 15.83 -1.52 9.21
C GLU A 263 14.91 -2.66 8.71
N ASN A 264 14.58 -2.66 7.42
CA ASN A 264 13.66 -3.60 6.76
C ASN A 264 12.20 -3.62 7.28
N VAL A 265 11.88 -2.90 8.35
CA VAL A 265 10.52 -2.79 8.91
C VAL A 265 9.85 -1.48 8.49
N GLY A 266 10.51 -0.37 8.71
CA GLY A 266 9.97 0.98 8.55
C GLY A 266 9.91 1.74 9.86
N ILE A 267 9.12 2.81 9.88
CA ILE A 267 8.86 3.60 11.08
C ILE A 267 7.79 2.89 11.90
N VAL A 268 8.03 2.74 13.20
CA VAL A 268 7.04 2.30 14.18
C VAL A 268 6.95 3.39 15.24
N GLU A 269 5.74 3.91 15.44
CA GLU A 269 5.42 4.86 16.47
C GLU A 269 4.39 4.25 17.42
N LEU A 270 4.71 4.23 18.69
CA LEU A 270 3.85 3.78 19.77
C LEU A 270 3.46 4.96 20.65
N ARG A 271 2.17 5.18 20.81
CA ARG A 271 1.57 6.17 21.71
C ARG A 271 0.80 5.43 22.79
N PHE A 272 0.94 5.81 24.04
CA PHE A 272 0.25 5.15 25.13
C PHE A 272 0.09 6.04 26.36
N SER A 273 -0.88 5.70 27.20
CA SER A 273 -1.11 6.31 28.52
C SER A 273 -0.93 5.26 29.61
N VAL A 274 -0.40 5.73 30.77
CA VAL A 274 -0.18 4.89 31.94
C VAL A 274 -0.92 5.46 33.13
N ALA A 275 -1.77 4.64 33.75
CA ALA A 275 -2.42 5.01 35.01
C ALA A 275 -2.26 3.89 36.03
N LYS A 276 -1.92 4.26 37.27
CA LYS A 276 -1.67 3.31 38.39
C LYS A 276 -0.63 2.22 38.04
N GLY A 277 0.39 2.59 37.23
CA GLY A 277 1.47 1.69 36.81
C GLY A 277 1.08 0.70 35.69
N LYS A 278 -0.11 0.80 35.09
CA LYS A 278 -0.56 -0.03 33.98
C LYS A 278 -0.85 0.80 32.75
N ILE A 279 -0.63 0.22 31.57
CA ILE A 279 -1.01 0.81 30.29
C ILE A 279 -2.54 0.78 30.18
N THR A 280 -3.16 1.95 29.98
CA THR A 280 -4.63 2.09 29.88
C THR A 280 -5.08 2.30 28.44
N GLU A 281 -4.23 2.86 27.62
CA GLU A 281 -4.50 3.13 26.20
C GLU A 281 -3.21 2.93 25.42
N ALA A 282 -3.30 2.39 24.22
CA ALA A 282 -2.16 2.23 23.32
C ALA A 282 -2.61 2.35 21.87
N GLN A 283 -1.79 2.99 21.04
CA GLN A 283 -1.94 3.09 19.60
C GLN A 283 -0.59 2.89 18.94
N ILE A 284 -0.55 2.08 17.88
CA ILE A 284 0.67 1.81 17.10
C ILE A 284 0.43 2.29 15.67
N THR A 285 1.24 3.25 15.21
CA THR A 285 1.17 3.81 13.85
C THR A 285 2.52 3.72 13.14
N GLY A 286 2.52 3.87 11.82
CA GLY A 286 3.76 3.85 11.03
C GLY A 286 3.59 3.41 9.59
N ASP A 287 4.71 3.25 8.91
CA ASP A 287 4.78 2.80 7.51
C ASP A 287 5.20 1.32 7.38
N PHE A 288 4.95 0.52 8.43
CA PHE A 288 5.21 -0.91 8.47
C PHE A 288 4.10 -1.73 7.79
N PHE A 289 4.42 -2.97 7.46
CA PHE A 289 3.47 -3.99 7.01
C PHE A 289 3.15 -4.97 8.13
N GLY A 290 2.04 -5.68 8.05
CA GLY A 290 1.65 -6.74 8.97
C GLY A 290 0.63 -7.69 8.31
N GLU A 291 0.67 -8.95 8.69
CA GLU A 291 -0.32 -9.95 8.28
C GLU A 291 -1.61 -9.81 9.09
N GLU A 292 -1.47 -9.53 10.39
CA GLU A 292 -2.57 -9.38 11.33
C GLU A 292 -2.91 -7.89 11.58
N ASP A 293 -4.10 -7.66 12.11
CA ASP A 293 -4.53 -6.32 12.50
C ASP A 293 -3.73 -5.80 13.69
N ILE A 294 -3.12 -4.62 13.55
CA ILE A 294 -2.32 -3.99 14.61
C ILE A 294 -3.11 -3.80 15.90
N ALA A 295 -4.43 -3.63 15.83
CA ALA A 295 -5.30 -3.55 17.00
C ALA A 295 -5.21 -4.81 17.90
N GLY A 296 -4.82 -5.96 17.35
CA GLY A 296 -4.54 -7.17 18.13
C GLY A 296 -3.32 -7.00 19.02
N LEU A 297 -2.26 -6.34 18.56
CA LEU A 297 -1.07 -6.05 19.33
C LEU A 297 -1.32 -4.93 20.35
N GLU A 298 -2.07 -3.89 19.96
CA GLU A 298 -2.48 -2.80 20.86
C GLU A 298 -3.27 -3.33 22.07
N LYS A 299 -4.22 -4.23 21.86
CA LYS A 299 -4.99 -4.87 22.92
C LYS A 299 -4.13 -5.65 23.91
N GLN A 300 -3.03 -6.26 23.44
CA GLN A 300 -2.12 -7.00 24.32
C GLN A 300 -1.30 -6.08 25.25
N LEU A 301 -1.23 -4.78 24.97
CA LEU A 301 -0.59 -3.80 25.84
C LEU A 301 -1.51 -3.35 26.98
N ILE A 302 -2.82 -3.37 26.79
CA ILE A 302 -3.80 -2.83 27.76
C ILE A 302 -3.79 -3.67 29.05
N ASP A 303 -3.87 -2.98 30.18
CA ASP A 303 -3.84 -3.53 31.55
C ASP A 303 -2.50 -4.18 31.97
N LEU A 304 -1.51 -4.21 31.08
CA LEU A 304 -0.18 -4.69 31.46
C LEU A 304 0.54 -3.65 32.36
N PRO A 305 1.28 -4.14 33.37
CA PRO A 305 2.12 -3.27 34.17
C PRO A 305 3.29 -2.73 33.32
N TYR A 306 3.50 -1.41 33.38
CA TYR A 306 4.60 -0.74 32.66
C TYR A 306 5.92 -0.89 33.44
N ASN A 307 6.43 -2.14 33.49
CA ASN A 307 7.65 -2.55 34.17
C ASN A 307 8.29 -3.77 33.46
N GLU A 308 9.22 -4.46 34.10
CA GLU A 308 9.91 -5.65 33.53
C GLU A 308 8.98 -6.83 33.22
N GLU A 309 7.81 -6.95 33.85
CA GLU A 309 6.83 -8.01 33.53
C GLU A 309 6.32 -7.89 32.10
N LEU A 310 6.26 -6.66 31.55
CA LEU A 310 5.89 -6.41 30.16
C LEU A 310 6.89 -7.09 29.20
N ARG A 311 8.20 -7.12 29.53
CA ARG A 311 9.21 -7.84 28.74
C ARG A 311 8.93 -9.33 28.70
N GLN A 312 8.54 -9.91 29.84
CA GLN A 312 8.25 -11.33 29.94
C GLN A 312 6.98 -11.70 29.14
N HIS A 313 5.95 -10.85 29.22
CA HIS A 313 4.71 -11.03 28.43
C HIS A 313 5.02 -11.12 26.94
N PHE A 314 5.82 -10.19 26.41
CA PHE A 314 6.13 -10.14 24.99
C PHE A 314 7.12 -11.22 24.51
N GLN A 315 7.68 -12.04 25.37
CA GLN A 315 8.43 -13.24 24.94
C GLN A 315 7.53 -14.28 24.25
N GLY A 316 6.24 -14.34 24.63
CA GLY A 316 5.27 -15.28 24.07
C GLY A 316 4.40 -14.71 22.94
N VAL A 317 4.57 -13.44 22.59
CA VAL A 317 3.78 -12.76 21.54
C VAL A 317 4.53 -12.82 20.21
N GLU A 318 3.83 -13.16 19.13
CA GLU A 318 4.41 -13.13 17.78
C GLU A 318 4.27 -11.72 17.17
N VAL A 319 5.07 -10.76 17.64
CA VAL A 319 5.05 -9.37 17.18
C VAL A 319 5.18 -9.26 15.65
N ALA A 320 5.97 -10.12 15.04
CA ALA A 320 6.22 -10.14 13.60
C ALA A 320 4.96 -10.37 12.74
N LYS A 321 3.90 -10.97 13.30
CA LYS A 321 2.60 -11.11 12.61
C LYS A 321 1.91 -9.76 12.42
N TYR A 322 2.06 -8.86 13.40
CA TYR A 322 1.45 -7.53 13.41
C TYR A 322 2.35 -6.49 12.73
N ILE A 323 3.67 -6.59 12.93
CA ILE A 323 4.67 -5.71 12.35
C ILE A 323 5.74 -6.59 11.71
N HIS A 324 5.61 -6.81 10.41
CA HIS A 324 6.45 -7.73 9.64
C HIS A 324 7.94 -7.43 9.84
N GLN A 325 8.73 -8.47 10.15
CA GLN A 325 10.17 -8.42 10.42
C GLN A 325 10.58 -7.68 11.71
N LEU A 326 9.65 -7.17 12.52
CA LEU A 326 10.00 -6.61 13.82
C LEU A 326 10.12 -7.73 14.86
N THR A 327 11.26 -7.78 15.56
CA THR A 327 11.45 -8.77 16.64
C THR A 327 10.77 -8.31 17.92
N ASN A 328 10.44 -9.28 18.79
CA ASN A 328 9.89 -8.99 20.11
C ASN A 328 10.83 -8.09 20.95
N GLU A 329 12.14 -8.31 20.86
CA GLU A 329 13.14 -7.48 21.55
C GLU A 329 13.15 -6.04 21.04
N GLN A 330 13.04 -5.84 19.72
CA GLN A 330 12.97 -4.53 19.12
C GLN A 330 11.72 -3.77 19.54
N PHE A 331 10.57 -4.46 19.58
CA PHE A 331 9.30 -3.88 20.02
C PHE A 331 9.35 -3.49 21.52
N VAL A 332 9.82 -4.39 22.36
CA VAL A 332 9.99 -4.12 23.79
C VAL A 332 10.99 -2.99 24.04
N SER A 333 12.11 -2.96 23.27
CA SER A 333 13.07 -1.85 23.35
C SER A 333 12.42 -0.50 23.02
N LEU A 334 11.48 -0.46 22.08
CA LEU A 334 10.74 0.77 21.74
C LEU A 334 9.87 1.26 22.91
N LEU A 335 9.26 0.35 23.67
CA LEU A 335 8.42 0.71 24.82
C LEU A 335 9.20 1.43 25.94
N PHE A 336 10.46 1.05 26.17
CA PHE A 336 11.25 1.55 27.31
C PHE A 336 12.26 2.66 26.96
N ASN A 337 12.61 2.83 25.69
CA ASN A 337 13.57 3.83 25.20
C ASN A 337 12.85 5.01 24.53
#